data_48c723a3d279cebb99308b3e629570d3
#
_entry.id   48c723a3d279cebb99308b3e629570d3
#
_cell.length_a   1.000
_cell.length_b   1.000
_cell.length_c   1.000
_cell.angle_alpha   90.00
_cell.angle_beta   90.00
_cell.angle_gamma   90.00
#
_symmetry.space_group_name_H-M   'P 1'
#
loop_
_entity.id
_entity.type
_entity.pdbx_description
1 polymer ?
#
loop_
_entity_poly.entity_id
_entity_poly.type
_entity_poly.pdbx_seq_one_letter_code
_entity_poly.pdbx_strand_id
1 'polypeptide(L)'
;LCIPDGQGGLDNMSVGYDTFEPYHARFNPWLGALLGRTASRVTGARFQIDGKTYNLSASGPAGSSMHGGFVGFDSRVWAGEADSGATGATLKLTYLSPDGEEGYPGNASVTVTYRLDDDNRFHMNWEATTAAPTIIDMSSHVYLNLNGFKNRDIMNEYLKVNASYYLEKDSKGTPTGNII
;
A
#
# COMPACT_ATOMS: atom_id res chain seq x y z
N LEU A 1 4.31 -9.95 -9.99
CA LEU A 1 5.46 -9.23 -10.56
C LEU A 1 6.48 -10.24 -11.05
N CYS A 2 6.53 -10.46 -12.38
CA CYS A 2 7.47 -11.39 -12.99
C CYS A 2 8.59 -10.62 -13.69
N ILE A 3 9.82 -11.06 -13.50
CA ILE A 3 11.02 -10.50 -14.14
C ILE A 3 11.84 -11.62 -14.77
N PRO A 4 12.72 -11.32 -15.75
CA PRO A 4 13.63 -12.32 -16.34
C PRO A 4 14.52 -12.98 -15.28
N ASP A 5 14.61 -14.33 -15.32
CA ASP A 5 15.37 -15.15 -14.38
C ASP A 5 16.86 -15.31 -14.77
N GLY A 6 17.29 -14.70 -15.87
CA GLY A 6 18.63 -14.86 -16.43
C GLY A 6 18.90 -16.19 -17.15
N GLN A 7 17.92 -17.08 -17.23
CA GLN A 7 18.00 -18.40 -17.89
C GLN A 7 17.04 -18.51 -19.09
N GLY A 8 16.43 -17.38 -19.48
CA GLY A 8 15.48 -17.28 -20.58
C GLY A 8 14.03 -17.49 -20.17
N GLY A 9 13.75 -17.61 -18.88
CA GLY A 9 12.40 -17.68 -18.28
C GLY A 9 12.04 -16.41 -17.53
N LEU A 10 10.84 -16.44 -16.92
CA LEU A 10 10.35 -15.41 -15.99
C LEU A 10 10.14 -16.05 -14.61
N ASP A 11 10.57 -15.36 -13.57
CA ASP A 11 10.27 -15.77 -12.18
C ASP A 11 9.43 -14.70 -11.46
N ASN A 12 8.50 -15.16 -10.61
CA ASN A 12 7.63 -14.26 -9.86
C ASN A 12 8.35 -13.81 -8.58
N MET A 13 8.52 -12.50 -8.41
CA MET A 13 9.20 -11.86 -7.29
C MET A 13 8.24 -11.37 -6.21
N SER A 14 6.94 -11.42 -6.42
CA SER A 14 5.97 -10.93 -5.43
C SER A 14 5.12 -12.05 -4.84
N VAL A 15 4.97 -12.08 -3.50
CA VAL A 15 4.07 -13.02 -2.82
C VAL A 15 2.65 -12.73 -3.22
N GLY A 16 1.92 -13.76 -3.61
CA GLY A 16 0.52 -13.66 -3.97
C GLY A 16 -0.14 -15.03 -4.00
N TYR A 17 -1.45 -15.02 -4.13
CA TYR A 17 -2.24 -16.23 -4.35
C TYR A 17 -2.46 -16.43 -5.84
N ASP A 18 -2.65 -17.68 -6.26
CA ASP A 18 -2.89 -18.03 -7.67
C ASP A 18 -4.31 -17.71 -8.14
N THR A 19 -5.25 -17.49 -7.21
CA THR A 19 -6.65 -17.17 -7.50
C THR A 19 -7.12 -15.97 -6.70
N PHE A 20 -8.26 -15.40 -7.08
CA PHE A 20 -8.82 -14.20 -6.46
C PHE A 20 -9.42 -14.45 -5.07
N GLU A 21 -10.02 -15.61 -4.83
CA GLU A 21 -10.81 -15.90 -3.63
C GLU A 21 -10.04 -15.67 -2.32
N PRO A 22 -8.75 -16.09 -2.17
CA PRO A 22 -8.00 -15.84 -0.95
C PRO A 22 -7.73 -14.35 -0.70
N TYR A 23 -7.65 -13.51 -1.75
CA TYR A 23 -7.49 -12.06 -1.57
C TYR A 23 -8.73 -11.42 -0.96
N HIS A 24 -9.92 -11.96 -1.23
CA HIS A 24 -11.19 -11.49 -0.67
C HIS A 24 -11.49 -12.09 0.72
N ALA A 25 -10.66 -12.98 1.21
CA ALA A 25 -10.84 -13.60 2.52
C ALA A 25 -10.62 -12.57 3.66
N ARG A 26 -11.44 -12.68 4.72
CA ARG A 26 -11.42 -11.77 5.88
C ARG A 26 -10.06 -11.63 6.58
N PHE A 27 -9.19 -12.62 6.44
CA PHE A 27 -7.88 -12.70 7.10
C PHE A 27 -6.74 -12.84 6.09
N ASN A 28 -6.79 -12.08 5.00
CA ASN A 28 -5.64 -12.04 4.13
C ASN A 28 -4.54 -11.13 4.74
N PRO A 29 -3.26 -11.41 4.55
CA PRO A 29 -2.15 -10.63 5.10
C PRO A 29 -1.82 -9.39 4.23
N TRP A 30 -2.78 -8.84 3.49
CA TRP A 30 -2.62 -7.71 2.57
C TRP A 30 -1.57 -7.94 1.47
N LEU A 31 -1.42 -9.16 0.96
CA LEU A 31 -0.43 -9.49 -0.06
C LEU A 31 -0.59 -8.61 -1.31
N GLY A 32 0.41 -7.75 -1.57
CA GLY A 32 0.41 -6.84 -2.71
C GLY A 32 -0.64 -5.72 -2.66
N ALA A 33 -1.35 -5.57 -1.55
CA ALA A 33 -2.45 -4.63 -1.43
C ALA A 33 -1.98 -3.17 -1.48
N LEU A 34 -2.82 -2.31 -2.05
CA LEU A 34 -2.70 -0.87 -1.95
C LEU A 34 -3.35 -0.41 -0.65
N LEU A 35 -2.59 0.27 0.20
CA LEU A 35 -3.06 0.73 1.50
C LEU A 35 -3.38 2.23 1.47
N GLY A 36 -4.54 2.62 1.99
CA GLY A 36 -4.99 4.00 2.06
C GLY A 36 -6.40 4.10 2.69
N ARG A 37 -6.83 5.34 3.06
CA ARG A 37 -6.06 6.60 2.83
C ARG A 37 -4.75 6.67 3.60
N THR A 38 -4.64 6.06 4.80
CA THR A 38 -3.38 6.00 5.55
C THR A 38 -2.93 4.56 5.73
N ALA A 39 -1.70 4.28 5.36
CA ALA A 39 -1.05 3.01 5.64
C ALA A 39 -0.63 2.92 7.11
N SER A 40 -0.24 1.73 7.57
CA SER A 40 0.17 1.47 8.95
C SER A 40 -0.92 1.86 9.95
N ARG A 41 -0.60 2.55 11.04
CA ARG A 41 -1.53 2.80 12.14
C ARG A 41 -1.65 4.29 12.46
N VAL A 42 -2.90 4.73 12.70
CA VAL A 42 -3.19 6.03 13.30
C VAL A 42 -3.58 5.79 14.75
N THR A 43 -2.76 6.27 15.68
CA THR A 43 -2.91 6.10 17.12
C THR A 43 -4.25 6.65 17.61
N GLY A 44 -5.00 5.85 18.38
CA GLY A 44 -6.30 6.23 18.92
C GLY A 44 -7.38 6.45 17.85
N ALA A 45 -7.15 6.00 16.60
CA ALA A 45 -8.07 6.15 15.46
C ALA A 45 -8.62 7.58 15.32
N ARG A 46 -7.76 8.59 15.46
CA ARG A 46 -8.16 10.00 15.32
C ARG A 46 -6.98 10.90 14.96
N PHE A 47 -7.30 12.01 14.33
CA PHE A 47 -6.34 13.07 14.04
C PHE A 47 -7.01 14.45 14.11
N GLN A 48 -6.24 15.51 14.07
CA GLN A 48 -6.73 16.89 14.04
C GLN A 48 -6.18 17.65 12.84
N ILE A 49 -7.04 18.43 12.20
CA ILE A 49 -6.68 19.44 11.21
C ILE A 49 -7.42 20.72 11.57
N ASP A 50 -6.72 21.84 11.65
CA ASP A 50 -7.28 23.18 11.93
C ASP A 50 -8.17 23.20 13.20
N GLY A 51 -7.72 22.50 14.25
CA GLY A 51 -8.43 22.42 15.52
C GLY A 51 -9.66 21.48 15.53
N LYS A 52 -10.05 20.93 14.38
CA LYS A 52 -11.15 19.97 14.28
C LYS A 52 -10.64 18.54 14.40
N THR A 53 -11.24 17.76 15.30
CA THR A 53 -10.95 16.33 15.47
C THR A 53 -11.79 15.49 14.52
N TYR A 54 -11.14 14.55 13.82
CA TYR A 54 -11.77 13.54 13.00
C TYR A 54 -11.50 12.17 13.61
N ASN A 55 -12.57 11.37 13.76
CA ASN A 55 -12.49 10.00 14.27
C ASN A 55 -12.53 9.04 13.10
N LEU A 56 -11.56 8.14 13.05
CA LEU A 56 -11.44 7.08 12.08
C LEU A 56 -12.06 5.78 12.62
N SER A 57 -12.29 4.82 11.74
CA SER A 57 -12.63 3.46 12.13
C SER A 57 -11.48 2.80 12.91
N ALA A 58 -11.78 2.34 14.14
CA ALA A 58 -10.79 1.69 15.01
C ALA A 58 -10.60 0.21 14.61
N SER A 59 -10.02 0.00 13.43
CA SER A 59 -9.86 -1.32 12.79
C SER A 59 -8.64 -2.10 13.27
N GLY A 60 -7.72 -1.43 13.95
CA GLY A 60 -6.43 -1.99 14.34
C GLY A 60 -6.28 -2.29 15.83
N PRO A 61 -5.13 -2.86 16.23
CA PRO A 61 -4.81 -3.14 17.62
C PRO A 61 -4.82 -1.90 18.50
N ALA A 62 -5.15 -2.08 19.79
CA ALA A 62 -5.16 -1.03 20.81
C ALA A 62 -6.02 0.20 20.45
N GLY A 63 -7.10 0.00 19.66
CA GLY A 63 -7.99 1.09 19.25
C GLY A 63 -7.40 2.03 18.20
N SER A 64 -6.37 1.60 17.48
CA SER A 64 -5.83 2.34 16.34
C SER A 64 -6.68 2.14 15.08
N SER A 65 -6.61 3.06 14.12
CA SER A 65 -7.00 2.77 12.74
C SER A 65 -5.83 2.11 12.03
N MET A 66 -6.06 1.08 11.24
CA MET A 66 -5.03 0.33 10.53
C MET A 66 -5.38 0.23 9.05
N HIS A 67 -4.40 0.55 8.19
CA HIS A 67 -4.44 0.40 6.74
C HIS A 67 -5.66 1.07 6.06
N GLY A 68 -6.14 2.17 6.65
CA GLY A 68 -7.26 2.94 6.10
C GLY A 68 -8.62 2.63 6.68
N GLY A 69 -8.76 1.60 7.54
CA GLY A 69 -10.02 1.29 8.20
C GLY A 69 -10.42 -0.18 8.08
N PHE A 70 -11.71 -0.48 8.32
CA PHE A 70 -12.26 -1.84 8.14
C PHE A 70 -12.41 -2.22 6.66
N VAL A 71 -12.69 -1.23 5.82
CA VAL A 71 -12.84 -1.38 4.37
C VAL A 71 -11.97 -0.30 3.70
N GLY A 72 -10.65 -0.51 3.77
CA GLY A 72 -9.65 0.37 3.19
C GLY A 72 -9.53 0.24 1.66
N PHE A 73 -8.52 0.86 1.09
CA PHE A 73 -8.27 0.87 -0.36
C PHE A 73 -8.00 -0.53 -0.94
N ASP A 74 -7.47 -1.45 -0.14
CA ASP A 74 -7.29 -2.86 -0.44
C ASP A 74 -8.59 -3.61 -0.76
N SER A 75 -9.71 -3.11 -0.22
CA SER A 75 -11.04 -3.73 -0.32
C SER A 75 -11.99 -2.97 -1.26
N ARG A 76 -11.47 -2.01 -2.03
CA ARG A 76 -12.26 -1.21 -3.00
C ARG A 76 -12.05 -1.69 -4.43
N VAL A 77 -13.06 -1.46 -5.26
CA VAL A 77 -12.96 -1.69 -6.70
C VAL A 77 -12.40 -0.44 -7.36
N TRP A 78 -11.30 -0.58 -8.07
CA TRP A 78 -10.64 0.50 -8.80
C TRP A 78 -10.91 0.39 -10.29
N ALA A 79 -11.06 1.52 -10.96
CA ALA A 79 -11.03 1.53 -12.42
C ALA A 79 -9.58 1.36 -12.87
N GLY A 80 -9.34 0.46 -13.82
CA GLY A 80 -7.99 0.09 -14.27
C GLY A 80 -7.80 0.30 -15.76
N GLU A 81 -6.66 0.88 -16.15
CA GLU A 81 -6.18 1.00 -17.52
C GLU A 81 -4.78 0.37 -17.59
N ALA A 82 -4.59 -0.59 -18.49
CA ALA A 82 -3.30 -1.24 -18.69
C ALA A 82 -2.77 -0.91 -20.10
N ASP A 83 -1.47 -0.64 -20.18
CA ASP A 83 -0.75 -0.42 -21.41
C ASP A 83 0.60 -1.15 -21.40
N SER A 84 1.06 -1.57 -22.58
CA SER A 84 2.37 -2.18 -22.75
C SER A 84 3.00 -1.72 -24.06
N GLY A 85 4.26 -1.39 -24.03
CA GLY A 85 5.00 -0.89 -25.17
C GLY A 85 6.48 -1.25 -25.14
N ALA A 86 7.25 -0.63 -26.04
CA ALA A 86 8.68 -0.90 -26.21
C ALA A 86 9.56 -0.55 -24.99
N THR A 87 9.02 0.07 -23.95
CA THR A 87 9.78 0.51 -22.77
C THR A 87 9.23 -0.04 -21.46
N GLY A 88 8.37 -1.06 -21.52
CA GLY A 88 7.81 -1.72 -20.36
C GLY A 88 6.28 -1.77 -20.35
N ALA A 89 5.71 -2.13 -19.22
CA ALA A 89 4.26 -2.24 -18.99
C ALA A 89 3.81 -1.29 -17.87
N THR A 90 2.62 -0.72 -18.02
CA THR A 90 2.03 0.22 -17.09
C THR A 90 0.60 -0.21 -16.72
N LEU A 91 0.27 -0.11 -15.45
CA LEU A 91 -1.09 -0.25 -14.92
C LEU A 91 -1.44 1.02 -14.17
N LYS A 92 -2.48 1.72 -14.62
CA LYS A 92 -3.03 2.89 -13.95
C LYS A 92 -4.35 2.51 -13.29
N LEU A 93 -4.47 2.80 -12.01
CA LEU A 93 -5.66 2.56 -11.20
C LEU A 93 -6.21 3.89 -10.70
N THR A 94 -7.54 4.08 -10.76
CA THR A 94 -8.20 5.28 -10.25
C THR A 94 -9.36 4.91 -9.33
N TYR A 95 -9.51 5.69 -8.25
CA TYR A 95 -10.57 5.54 -7.27
C TYR A 95 -11.01 6.90 -6.72
N LEU A 96 -12.30 7.09 -6.56
CA LEU A 96 -12.88 8.21 -5.82
C LEU A 96 -13.31 7.74 -4.45
N SER A 97 -12.52 8.08 -3.42
CA SER A 97 -12.84 7.83 -2.02
C SER A 97 -13.78 8.94 -1.53
N PRO A 98 -15.05 8.64 -1.17
CA PRO A 98 -16.02 9.67 -0.80
C PRO A 98 -15.72 10.31 0.55
N ASP A 99 -16.28 11.51 0.77
CA ASP A 99 -16.25 12.19 2.06
C ASP A 99 -16.83 11.29 3.16
N GLY A 100 -16.13 11.19 4.29
CA GLY A 100 -16.53 10.38 5.43
C GLY A 100 -16.18 8.88 5.32
N GLU A 101 -15.58 8.43 4.22
CA GLU A 101 -15.13 7.04 4.10
C GLU A 101 -14.15 6.71 5.23
N GLU A 102 -14.44 5.67 6.03
CA GLU A 102 -13.68 5.25 7.22
C GLU A 102 -13.37 6.41 8.21
N GLY A 103 -14.13 7.51 8.13
CA GLY A 103 -13.99 8.71 8.96
C GLY A 103 -13.10 9.81 8.37
N TYR A 104 -12.51 9.61 7.19
CA TYR A 104 -11.69 10.62 6.53
C TYR A 104 -12.53 11.70 5.87
N PRO A 105 -12.24 13.01 6.09
CA PRO A 105 -12.98 14.10 5.47
C PRO A 105 -12.59 14.34 4.01
N GLY A 106 -13.55 14.85 3.26
CA GLY A 106 -13.43 15.27 1.88
C GLY A 106 -13.38 14.14 0.87
N ASN A 107 -13.99 14.34 -0.28
CA ASN A 107 -13.79 13.45 -1.43
C ASN A 107 -12.32 13.46 -1.82
N ALA A 108 -11.72 12.30 -2.02
CA ALA A 108 -10.36 12.16 -2.50
C ALA A 108 -10.34 11.41 -3.84
N SER A 109 -9.92 12.08 -4.90
CA SER A 109 -9.65 11.43 -6.19
C SER A 109 -8.22 10.92 -6.18
N VAL A 110 -8.04 9.61 -6.28
CA VAL A 110 -6.75 8.93 -6.15
C VAL A 110 -6.39 8.24 -7.46
N THR A 111 -5.16 8.41 -7.89
CA THR A 111 -4.56 7.70 -9.02
C THR A 111 -3.30 6.98 -8.55
N VAL A 112 -3.18 5.71 -8.93
CA VAL A 112 -1.98 4.90 -8.69
C VAL A 112 -1.47 4.38 -10.01
N THR A 113 -0.19 4.55 -10.27
CA THR A 113 0.47 4.06 -11.47
C THR A 113 1.58 3.09 -11.09
N TYR A 114 1.46 1.86 -11.53
CA TYR A 114 2.51 0.85 -11.49
C TYR A 114 3.16 0.76 -12.86
N ARG A 115 4.48 0.74 -12.91
CA ARG A 115 5.23 0.56 -14.15
C ARG A 115 6.41 -0.38 -13.91
N LEU A 116 6.52 -1.40 -14.73
CA LEU A 116 7.72 -2.22 -14.84
C LEU A 116 8.42 -1.87 -16.15
N ASP A 117 9.65 -1.35 -16.06
CA ASP A 117 10.44 -0.99 -17.24
C ASP A 117 11.39 -2.13 -17.67
N ASP A 118 12.01 -1.95 -18.83
CA ASP A 118 12.92 -2.95 -19.41
C ASP A 118 14.25 -3.09 -18.67
N ASP A 119 14.56 -2.16 -17.75
CA ASP A 119 15.68 -2.27 -16.81
C ASP A 119 15.32 -3.05 -15.53
N ASN A 120 14.16 -3.71 -15.49
CA ASN A 120 13.58 -4.40 -14.33
C ASN A 120 13.34 -3.49 -13.12
N ARG A 121 13.10 -2.19 -13.33
CA ARG A 121 12.70 -1.29 -12.25
C ARG A 121 11.18 -1.32 -12.12
N PHE A 122 10.71 -1.56 -10.92
CA PHE A 122 9.30 -1.48 -10.57
C PHE A 122 9.02 -0.12 -9.91
N HIS A 123 8.28 0.71 -10.63
CA HIS A 123 7.87 2.03 -10.19
C HIS A 123 6.46 1.98 -9.62
N MET A 124 6.26 2.63 -8.48
CA MET A 124 4.95 2.85 -7.87
C MET A 124 4.82 4.35 -7.63
N ASN A 125 3.84 4.96 -8.27
CA ASN A 125 3.53 6.37 -8.09
C ASN A 125 2.07 6.53 -7.71
N TRP A 126 1.76 7.40 -6.76
CA TRP A 126 0.41 7.73 -6.38
C TRP A 126 0.22 9.23 -6.25
N GLU A 127 -0.92 9.69 -6.72
CA GLU A 127 -1.35 11.06 -6.70
C GLU A 127 -2.75 11.14 -6.12
N ALA A 128 -3.01 12.19 -5.34
CA ALA A 128 -4.34 12.42 -4.79
C ALA A 128 -4.68 13.91 -4.80
N THR A 129 -5.93 14.21 -5.13
CA THR A 129 -6.53 15.52 -4.94
C THR A 129 -7.73 15.40 -4.02
N THR A 130 -7.95 16.38 -3.15
CA THR A 130 -9.00 16.33 -2.14
C THR A 130 -9.89 17.57 -2.16
N ALA A 131 -11.18 17.37 -1.85
CA ALA A 131 -12.15 18.45 -1.78
C ALA A 131 -12.15 19.20 -0.43
N ALA A 132 -11.47 18.65 0.59
CA ALA A 132 -11.30 19.26 1.91
C ALA A 132 -9.95 18.82 2.51
N PRO A 133 -9.40 19.55 3.49
CA PRO A 133 -8.22 19.11 4.22
C PRO A 133 -8.40 17.73 4.83
N THR A 134 -7.47 16.81 4.54
CA THR A 134 -7.46 15.42 5.01
C THR A 134 -6.04 14.92 5.13
N ILE A 135 -5.84 13.73 5.71
CA ILE A 135 -4.56 13.05 5.72
C ILE A 135 -4.55 11.96 4.65
N ILE A 136 -3.45 11.88 3.90
CA ILE A 136 -3.18 10.81 2.94
C ILE A 136 -1.73 10.38 3.10
N ASP A 137 -1.53 9.11 3.39
CA ASP A 137 -0.22 8.47 3.53
C ASP A 137 -0.34 7.04 2.99
N MET A 138 -0.25 6.90 1.67
CA MET A 138 -0.47 5.63 0.97
C MET A 138 0.80 4.79 0.96
N SER A 139 0.63 3.48 0.87
CA SER A 139 1.73 2.54 0.70
C SER A 139 1.27 1.32 -0.09
N SER A 140 2.23 0.55 -0.61
CA SER A 140 2.00 -0.79 -1.14
C SER A 140 2.45 -1.83 -0.12
N HIS A 141 1.64 -2.85 0.09
CA HIS A 141 1.94 -3.99 0.98
C HIS A 141 2.56 -5.15 0.18
N VAL A 142 3.34 -4.82 -0.85
CA VAL A 142 4.05 -5.84 -1.64
C VAL A 142 5.10 -6.54 -0.77
N TYR A 143 5.12 -7.86 -0.84
CA TYR A 143 6.18 -8.68 -0.27
C TYR A 143 7.05 -9.18 -1.41
N LEU A 144 8.29 -8.81 -1.41
CA LEU A 144 9.26 -9.18 -2.44
C LEU A 144 10.17 -10.31 -1.96
N ASN A 145 10.49 -11.21 -2.86
CA ASN A 145 11.53 -12.21 -2.71
C ASN A 145 12.33 -12.29 -4.01
N LEU A 146 13.52 -11.71 -4.03
CA LEU A 146 14.37 -11.63 -5.23
C LEU A 146 14.94 -12.99 -5.62
N ASN A 147 14.84 -14.00 -4.75
CA ASN A 147 15.19 -15.40 -5.06
C ASN A 147 14.03 -16.17 -5.72
N GLY A 148 12.89 -15.51 -5.96
CA GLY A 148 11.67 -16.15 -6.45
C GLY A 148 10.93 -16.95 -5.37
N PHE A 149 9.70 -17.38 -5.69
CA PHE A 149 8.78 -17.97 -4.71
C PHE A 149 9.01 -19.45 -4.42
N LYS A 150 9.72 -20.16 -5.26
CA LYS A 150 9.85 -21.62 -5.18
C LYS A 150 10.95 -22.03 -4.20
N ASN A 151 10.59 -22.17 -2.93
CA ASN A 151 11.40 -22.78 -1.86
C ASN A 151 12.63 -21.98 -1.39
N ARG A 152 12.56 -20.66 -1.37
CA ARG A 152 13.68 -19.83 -0.94
C ARG A 152 13.24 -18.83 0.10
N ASP A 153 14.09 -18.57 1.06
CA ASP A 153 13.92 -17.51 2.04
C ASP A 153 14.54 -16.20 1.53
N ILE A 154 14.36 -15.13 2.31
CA ILE A 154 14.90 -13.79 2.02
C ILE A 154 16.13 -13.46 2.90
N MET A 155 16.70 -14.44 3.60
CA MET A 155 17.71 -14.21 4.63
C MET A 155 19.03 -13.67 4.08
N ASN A 156 19.27 -13.79 2.78
CA ASN A 156 20.45 -13.27 2.09
C ASN A 156 20.19 -11.99 1.28
N GLU A 157 19.00 -11.42 1.39
CA GLU A 157 18.65 -10.19 0.70
C GLU A 157 19.10 -8.96 1.49
N TYR A 158 19.43 -7.89 0.79
CA TYR A 158 19.84 -6.61 1.37
C TYR A 158 18.80 -5.55 1.05
N LEU A 159 18.34 -4.83 2.08
CA LEU A 159 17.48 -3.67 1.95
C LEU A 159 18.30 -2.39 2.17
N LYS A 160 18.31 -1.50 1.17
CA LYS A 160 18.83 -0.14 1.31
C LYS A 160 17.69 0.85 1.16
N VAL A 161 17.46 1.65 2.18
CA VAL A 161 16.47 2.73 2.17
C VAL A 161 17.20 4.07 2.14
N ASN A 162 16.88 4.92 1.15
CA ASN A 162 17.43 6.26 1.05
C ASN A 162 16.65 7.22 1.97
N ALA A 163 16.82 7.04 3.27
CA ALA A 163 16.19 7.84 4.32
C ALA A 163 17.20 8.12 5.42
N SER A 164 17.15 9.33 6.00
CA SER A 164 17.99 9.74 7.13
C SER A 164 17.32 9.51 8.47
N TYR A 165 16.00 9.35 8.48
CA TYR A 165 15.19 9.23 9.68
C TYR A 165 14.07 8.20 9.48
N TYR A 166 13.55 7.68 10.59
CA TYR A 166 12.36 6.84 10.61
C TYR A 166 11.46 7.15 11.80
N LEU A 167 10.18 6.81 11.69
CA LEU A 167 9.24 6.93 12.81
C LEU A 167 9.43 5.76 13.79
N GLU A 168 9.69 6.08 15.05
CA GLU A 168 9.72 5.09 16.10
C GLU A 168 8.35 4.43 16.28
N LYS A 169 8.37 3.13 16.56
CA LYS A 169 7.17 2.36 16.90
C LYS A 169 7.33 1.74 18.28
N ASP A 170 6.24 1.71 19.03
CA ASP A 170 6.17 0.97 20.31
C ASP A 170 6.18 -0.56 20.09
N SER A 171 6.20 -1.31 21.20
CA SER A 171 6.17 -2.78 21.17
C SER A 171 4.93 -3.39 20.52
N LYS A 172 3.87 -2.59 20.29
CA LYS A 172 2.64 -2.98 19.59
C LYS A 172 2.67 -2.56 18.13
N GLY A 173 3.78 -1.96 17.66
CA GLY A 173 3.95 -1.48 16.29
C GLY A 173 3.18 -0.19 16.00
N THR A 174 2.80 0.57 17.00
CA THR A 174 2.11 1.86 16.86
C THR A 174 3.13 2.99 16.86
N PRO A 175 3.03 3.98 15.94
CA PRO A 175 3.92 5.13 15.95
C PRO A 175 3.85 5.91 17.28
N THR A 176 5.02 6.24 17.86
CA THR A 176 5.11 7.01 19.10
C THR A 176 5.04 8.53 18.85
N GLY A 177 5.30 8.97 17.63
CA GLY A 177 5.48 10.36 17.24
C GLY A 177 6.93 10.82 17.23
N ASN A 178 7.86 10.03 17.76
CA ASN A 178 9.29 10.33 17.72
C ASN A 178 9.86 10.03 16.33
N ILE A 179 10.74 10.92 15.86
CA ILE A 179 11.55 10.72 14.65
C ILE A 179 12.97 10.41 15.12
N ILE A 180 13.51 9.28 14.71
CA ILE A 180 14.83 8.76 15.08
C ILE A 180 15.73 8.71 13.85
#